data_f8a07295d18d09815b39e6b09c4edaf4
#
_entry.id   f8a07295d18d09815b39e6b09c4edaf4
#
_cell.length_a   1.000
_cell.length_b   1.000
_cell.length_c   1.000
_cell.angle_alpha   90.00
_cell.angle_beta   90.00
_cell.angle_gamma   90.00
#
_symmetry.space_group_name_H-M   'P 1'
#
loop_
_entity.id
_entity.type
_entity.pdbx_description
1 polymer ?
#
loop_
_entity_poly.entity_id
_entity_poly.type
_entity_poly.pdbx_seq_one_letter_code
_entity_poly.pdbx_strand_id
1 'polypeptide(L)'
;MKVIKKVGGGVPFARKLPYEYEGVKYEADLKSGDIVKILDSGNVEMGKFGEQRNFVIKTRNGEKKLAFNQSTINVLIDELGDETESWVGKDVKVLIVKKMIAGEKAIIPYLIVDGWSLDEYGELVKNGNKEQPNETENPF
;
A
#
# COMPACT_ATOMS: atom_id res chain seq x y z
N MET A 1 16.80 31.15 2.54
CA MET A 1 16.62 30.70 2.19
C MET A 1 16.13 29.90 2.23
N LYS A 2 16.02 29.65 2.11
CA LYS A 2 15.46 28.97 1.84
C LYS A 2 15.30 28.01 1.45
N VAL A 3 15.37 27.94 1.41
CA VAL A 3 15.22 27.11 0.92
C VAL A 3 15.04 26.10 0.90
N ILE A 4 15.18 26.09 1.09
CA ILE A 4 15.04 25.13 0.83
C ILE A 4 14.37 24.29 0.87
N LYS A 5 13.94 24.25 0.67
CA LYS A 5 13.24 23.53 0.41
C LYS A 5 13.06 22.52 0.11
N LYS A 6 12.73 22.25 0.27
CA LYS A 6 12.61 21.30 -0.12
C LYS A 6 12.00 20.54 -0.94
N VAL A 7 11.94 20.92 -1.40
CA VAL A 7 11.78 20.14 -2.52
C VAL A 7 11.37 18.78 -2.25
N GLY A 8 10.48 18.24 -2.90
CA GLY A 8 10.07 16.90 -2.78
C GLY A 8 9.95 16.39 -1.36
N GLY A 9 10.64 17.02 -0.53
CA GLY A 9 10.58 16.64 0.83
C GLY A 9 9.34 17.08 1.49
N GLY A 10 8.46 17.69 0.75
CA GLY A 10 7.27 18.21 1.36
C GLY A 10 6.16 17.23 1.60
N VAL A 11 6.23 16.04 1.06
CA VAL A 11 5.12 15.09 1.23
C VAL A 11 5.47 14.15 2.38
N PRO A 12 4.70 14.17 3.46
CA PRO A 12 5.01 13.30 4.59
C PRO A 12 4.57 11.88 4.33
N PHE A 13 5.14 10.96 5.08
CA PHE A 13 4.72 9.57 4.99
C PHE A 13 3.34 9.39 5.61
N ALA A 14 2.56 8.47 5.05
CA ALA A 14 1.25 8.14 5.55
C ALA A 14 1.35 7.51 6.94
N ARG A 15 0.47 7.93 7.82
CA ARG A 15 0.42 7.37 9.17
C ARG A 15 -0.54 6.19 9.18
N LYS A 16 -0.09 5.12 9.79
CA LYS A 16 -0.86 3.89 9.82
C LYS A 16 -1.67 3.73 11.09
N LEU A 17 -1.42 4.59 12.08
CA LEU A 17 -2.12 4.55 13.35
C LEU A 17 -2.65 5.92 13.69
N PRO A 18 -3.75 5.99 14.44
CA PRO A 18 -4.20 7.28 14.96
C PRO A 18 -3.15 7.87 15.87
N TYR A 19 -3.17 9.17 16.00
CA TYR A 19 -2.21 9.85 16.86
C TYR A 19 -2.87 11.06 17.51
N GLU A 20 -2.19 11.58 18.51
CA GLU A 20 -2.68 12.75 19.23
C GLU A 20 -1.58 13.79 19.24
N TYR A 21 -1.95 15.04 19.00
CA TYR A 21 -1.01 16.14 19.01
C TYR A 21 -1.67 17.32 19.69
N GLU A 22 -1.04 17.82 20.74
CA GLU A 22 -1.54 18.97 21.51
C GLU A 22 -3.00 18.80 21.91
N GLY A 23 -3.34 17.60 22.37
CA GLY A 23 -4.69 17.34 22.86
C GLY A 23 -5.71 17.05 21.79
N VAL A 24 -5.35 17.14 20.51
CA VAL A 24 -6.26 16.87 19.42
C VAL A 24 -5.98 15.48 18.87
N LYS A 25 -7.04 14.69 18.69
CA LYS A 25 -6.90 13.34 18.18
C LYS A 25 -7.09 13.32 16.68
N TYR A 26 -6.19 12.68 16.00
CA TYR A 26 -6.23 12.57 14.53
C TYR A 26 -6.31 11.11 14.13
N GLU A 27 -7.08 10.83 13.09
CA GLU A 27 -7.20 9.47 12.60
C GLU A 27 -6.00 9.11 11.74
N ALA A 28 -5.77 7.81 11.59
CA ALA A 28 -4.74 7.34 10.69
C ALA A 28 -5.05 7.79 9.26
N ASP A 29 -4.02 7.93 8.44
CA ASP A 29 -4.21 8.29 7.04
C ASP A 29 -4.74 7.11 6.24
N LEU A 30 -4.45 5.90 6.69
CA LEU A 30 -4.85 4.67 5.99
C LEU A 30 -5.66 3.80 6.92
N LYS A 31 -6.80 3.34 6.44
CA LYS A 31 -7.61 2.35 7.15
C LYS A 31 -8.02 1.26 6.19
N SER A 32 -8.16 0.05 6.69
CA SER A 32 -8.63 -1.05 5.85
C SER A 32 -9.95 -0.70 5.19
N GLY A 33 -10.02 -0.93 3.90
CA GLY A 33 -11.22 -0.60 3.13
C GLY A 33 -11.18 0.73 2.43
N ASP A 34 -10.22 1.60 2.79
CA ASP A 34 -10.09 2.87 2.10
C ASP A 34 -9.67 2.66 0.65
N ILE A 35 -10.12 3.57 -0.21
CA ILE A 35 -9.65 3.61 -1.59
C ILE A 35 -8.70 4.80 -1.69
N VAL A 36 -7.50 4.56 -2.19
CA VAL A 36 -6.52 5.61 -2.39
C VAL A 36 -6.10 5.61 -3.85
N LYS A 37 -5.64 6.75 -4.33
CA LYS A 37 -5.23 6.91 -5.72
C LYS A 37 -3.71 7.05 -5.77
N ILE A 38 -3.07 6.35 -6.69
CA ILE A 38 -1.64 6.47 -6.90
C ILE A 38 -1.39 7.72 -7.73
N LEU A 39 -0.56 8.61 -7.24
CA LEU A 39 -0.39 9.92 -7.86
C LEU A 39 0.90 10.09 -8.66
N ASP A 40 1.90 9.25 -8.44
CA ASP A 40 3.15 9.37 -9.20
C ASP A 40 3.69 7.98 -9.54
N SER A 41 4.77 7.95 -10.29
CA SER A 41 5.35 6.68 -10.71
C SER A 41 6.39 6.15 -9.71
N GLY A 42 6.51 6.80 -8.58
CA GLY A 42 7.36 6.33 -7.50
C GLY A 42 8.83 6.62 -7.69
N ASN A 43 9.57 6.44 -6.63
CA ASN A 43 11.02 6.47 -6.74
C ASN A 43 11.62 5.60 -5.66
N VAL A 44 12.90 5.24 -5.86
CA VAL A 44 13.61 4.38 -4.95
C VAL A 44 14.39 5.28 -4.00
N GLU A 45 14.25 5.03 -2.71
CA GLU A 45 14.96 5.76 -1.67
C GLU A 45 15.56 4.77 -0.70
N MET A 46 16.65 5.15 -0.06
CA MET A 46 17.24 4.30 0.95
C MET A 46 16.51 4.49 2.26
N GLY A 47 16.01 3.41 2.80
CA GLY A 47 15.36 3.43 4.10
C GLY A 47 16.23 2.74 5.12
N LYS A 48 15.64 2.57 6.30
CA LYS A 48 16.35 2.00 7.43
C LYS A 48 16.77 0.56 7.16
N PHE A 49 15.96 -0.17 6.43
CA PHE A 49 16.21 -1.58 6.16
C PHE A 49 16.54 -1.85 4.70
N GLY A 50 17.03 -0.85 3.97
CA GLY A 50 17.43 -1.02 2.58
C GLY A 50 16.59 -0.18 1.65
N GLU A 51 16.55 -0.57 0.40
CA GLU A 51 15.82 0.20 -0.60
C GLU A 51 14.33 0.15 -0.36
N GLN A 52 13.69 1.29 -0.54
CA GLN A 52 12.24 1.39 -0.48
C GLN A 52 11.74 1.97 -1.80
N ARG A 53 10.57 1.52 -2.22
CA ARG A 53 9.90 2.08 -3.38
C ARG A 53 8.74 2.91 -2.88
N ASN A 54 8.93 4.23 -2.90
CA ASN A 54 8.01 5.17 -2.30
C ASN A 54 7.17 5.82 -3.38
N PHE A 55 5.85 5.82 -3.16
CA PHE A 55 4.89 6.44 -4.08
C PHE A 55 4.09 7.47 -3.33
N VAL A 56 3.67 8.51 -4.03
CA VAL A 56 2.72 9.47 -3.45
C VAL A 56 1.33 8.96 -3.77
N ILE A 57 0.49 8.91 -2.74
CA ILE A 57 -0.89 8.47 -2.88
C ILE A 57 -1.81 9.52 -2.28
N LYS A 58 -3.05 9.52 -2.72
CA LYS A 58 -4.04 10.42 -2.17
C LYS A 58 -4.86 9.67 -1.14
N THR A 59 -4.73 10.06 0.12
CA THR A 59 -5.43 9.42 1.22
C THR A 59 -6.59 10.30 1.67
N ARG A 60 -7.32 9.84 2.69
CA ARG A 60 -8.40 10.64 3.28
C ARG A 60 -7.89 11.95 3.84
N ASN A 61 -6.62 12.03 4.16
CA ASN A 61 -6.03 13.24 4.74
C ASN A 61 -5.09 13.93 3.75
N GLY A 62 -5.26 13.69 2.46
CA GLY A 62 -4.47 14.37 1.44
C GLY A 62 -3.35 13.52 0.90
N GLU A 63 -2.39 14.17 0.27
CA GLU A 63 -1.29 13.46 -0.36
C GLU A 63 -0.29 13.02 0.67
N LYS A 64 0.06 11.76 0.63
CA LYS A 64 1.02 11.16 1.55
C LYS A 64 1.92 10.23 0.79
N LYS A 65 3.10 9.98 1.33
CA LYS A 65 4.07 9.06 0.74
C LYS A 65 3.92 7.71 1.43
N LEU A 66 4.02 6.65 0.66
CA LEU A 66 3.93 5.30 1.21
C LEU A 66 4.96 4.41 0.52
N ALA A 67 5.71 3.68 1.33
CA ALA A 67 6.61 2.67 0.81
C ALA A 67 5.77 1.45 0.49
N PHE A 68 5.75 1.04 -0.78
CA PHE A 68 4.98 -0.13 -1.19
C PHE A 68 5.81 -1.37 -0.86
N ASN A 69 5.18 -2.33 -0.19
CA ASN A 69 5.87 -3.58 0.10
C ASN A 69 5.85 -4.48 -1.14
N GLN A 70 6.65 -5.53 -1.11
CA GLN A 70 6.81 -6.38 -2.29
C GLN A 70 5.50 -7.05 -2.68
N SER A 71 4.67 -7.42 -1.71
CA SER A 71 3.39 -8.04 -2.00
C SER A 71 2.49 -7.11 -2.78
N THR A 72 2.44 -5.84 -2.38
CA THR A 72 1.67 -4.83 -3.11
C THR A 72 2.23 -4.66 -4.52
N ILE A 73 3.55 -4.56 -4.64
CA ILE A 73 4.17 -4.38 -5.95
C ILE A 73 3.84 -5.56 -6.86
N ASN A 74 3.88 -6.76 -6.34
CA ASN A 74 3.56 -7.94 -7.14
C ASN A 74 2.12 -7.92 -7.65
N VAL A 75 1.17 -7.49 -6.81
CA VAL A 75 -0.21 -7.39 -7.23
C VAL A 75 -0.36 -6.35 -8.34
N LEU A 76 0.30 -5.21 -8.18
CA LEU A 76 0.17 -4.14 -9.16
C LEU A 76 0.82 -4.50 -10.48
N ILE A 77 1.95 -5.21 -10.44
CA ILE A 77 2.56 -5.69 -11.67
C ILE A 77 1.63 -6.68 -12.38
N ASP A 78 1.05 -7.58 -11.61
CA ASP A 78 0.17 -8.59 -12.18
C ASP A 78 -1.07 -7.98 -12.83
N GLU A 79 -1.61 -6.95 -12.23
CA GLU A 79 -2.86 -6.36 -12.72
C GLU A 79 -2.66 -5.19 -13.67
N LEU A 80 -1.60 -4.42 -13.51
CA LEU A 80 -1.42 -3.18 -14.25
C LEU A 80 -0.15 -3.15 -15.09
N GLY A 81 0.68 -4.19 -15.00
CA GLY A 81 1.93 -4.24 -15.74
C GLY A 81 3.09 -3.69 -14.93
N ASP A 82 4.30 -3.86 -15.42
CA ASP A 82 5.50 -3.54 -14.67
C ASP A 82 6.03 -2.13 -14.93
N GLU A 83 5.29 -1.32 -15.70
CA GLU A 83 5.67 0.07 -15.89
C GLU A 83 4.91 0.92 -14.88
N THR A 84 5.60 1.50 -13.93
CA THR A 84 4.93 2.23 -12.85
C THR A 84 4.19 3.45 -13.34
N GLU A 85 4.54 3.96 -14.52
CA GLU A 85 3.78 5.06 -15.10
C GLU A 85 2.34 4.67 -15.34
N SER A 86 2.07 3.40 -15.63
CA SER A 86 0.70 2.96 -15.87
C SER A 86 -0.10 2.83 -14.58
N TRP A 87 0.56 2.94 -13.43
CA TRP A 87 -0.14 2.87 -12.14
C TRP A 87 -0.69 4.24 -11.73
N VAL A 88 -0.19 5.32 -12.33
CA VAL A 88 -0.58 6.68 -11.96
C VAL A 88 -2.06 6.88 -12.27
N GLY A 89 -2.78 7.42 -11.31
CA GLY A 89 -4.22 7.66 -11.46
C GLY A 89 -5.10 6.48 -11.13
N LYS A 90 -4.53 5.34 -10.79
CA LYS A 90 -5.32 4.15 -10.47
C LYS A 90 -5.73 4.17 -9.02
N ASP A 91 -6.93 3.67 -8.78
CA ASP A 91 -7.46 3.53 -7.43
C ASP A 91 -7.16 2.15 -6.93
N VAL A 92 -6.70 2.07 -5.69
CA VAL A 92 -6.39 0.79 -5.05
C VAL A 92 -6.99 0.79 -3.65
N LYS A 93 -7.24 -0.40 -3.15
CA LYS A 93 -7.88 -0.56 -1.85
C LYS A 93 -6.85 -0.91 -0.81
N VAL A 94 -6.99 -0.32 0.37
CA VAL A 94 -6.07 -0.53 1.47
C VAL A 94 -6.53 -1.71 2.31
N LEU A 95 -5.60 -2.61 2.61
CA LEU A 95 -5.81 -3.66 3.61
C LEU A 95 -4.72 -3.53 4.65
N ILE A 96 -5.12 -3.32 5.90
CA ILE A 96 -4.15 -3.18 6.99
C ILE A 96 -4.04 -4.51 7.71
N VAL A 97 -2.84 -5.05 7.79
CA VAL A 97 -2.59 -6.32 8.43
C VAL A 97 -1.64 -6.11 9.59
N LYS A 98 -1.93 -6.73 10.71
CA LYS A 98 -1.08 -6.67 11.89
C LYS A 98 -0.40 -8.02 12.04
N LYS A 99 0.92 -8.02 12.10
CA LYS A 99 1.71 -9.23 12.18
C LYS A 99 2.78 -9.08 13.24
N MET A 100 3.27 -10.21 13.73
CA MET A 100 4.48 -10.23 14.55
C MET A 100 5.65 -10.51 13.64
N ILE A 101 6.64 -9.63 13.65
CA ILE A 101 7.85 -9.81 12.87
C ILE A 101 9.01 -9.64 13.81
N ALA A 102 9.84 -10.66 13.92
CA ALA A 102 11.00 -10.67 14.80
C ALA A 102 10.64 -10.27 16.24
N GLY A 103 9.48 -10.74 16.69
CA GLY A 103 9.06 -10.48 18.07
C GLY A 103 8.37 -9.15 18.29
N GLU A 104 8.20 -8.35 17.26
CA GLU A 104 7.56 -7.05 17.38
C GLU A 104 6.34 -6.95 16.52
N LYS A 105 5.36 -6.20 16.97
CA LYS A 105 4.16 -5.99 16.19
C LYS A 105 4.45 -5.05 15.03
N ALA A 106 4.00 -5.44 13.85
CA ALA A 106 4.14 -4.62 12.66
C ALA A 106 2.78 -4.40 12.05
N ILE A 107 2.58 -3.20 11.51
CA ILE A 107 1.36 -2.84 10.83
C ILE A 107 1.72 -2.67 9.36
N ILE A 108 1.15 -3.51 8.53
CA ILE A 108 1.54 -3.60 7.14
C ILE A 108 0.37 -3.21 6.27
N PRO A 109 0.48 -2.12 5.50
CA PRO A 109 -0.56 -1.77 4.55
C PRO A 109 -0.30 -2.47 3.23
N TYR A 110 -1.26 -3.23 2.77
CA TYR A 110 -1.25 -3.77 1.43
C TYR A 110 -2.21 -2.94 0.58
N LEU A 111 -1.85 -2.72 -0.67
CA LEU A 111 -2.75 -2.08 -1.63
C LEU A 111 -3.11 -3.12 -2.68
N ILE A 112 -4.38 -3.28 -2.91
CA ILE A 112 -4.87 -4.31 -3.82
C ILE A 112 -5.85 -3.71 -4.81
N VAL A 113 -6.09 -4.43 -5.89
CA VAL A 113 -7.16 -4.10 -6.82
C VAL A 113 -8.27 -5.12 -6.65
N ASP A 114 -9.42 -4.83 -7.26
CA ASP A 114 -10.57 -5.71 -7.14
C ASP A 114 -10.22 -7.13 -7.53
N GLY A 115 -10.73 -8.08 -6.78
CA GLY A 115 -10.48 -9.48 -7.05
C GLY A 115 -9.37 -10.08 -6.23
N TRP A 116 -8.71 -9.29 -5.40
CA TRP A 116 -7.65 -9.79 -4.54
C TRP A 116 -8.07 -9.73 -3.08
N SER A 117 -7.55 -10.63 -2.28
CA SER A 117 -7.81 -10.65 -0.86
C SER A 117 -6.68 -11.39 -0.16
N LEU A 118 -6.76 -11.47 1.15
CA LEU A 118 -5.76 -12.21 1.93
C LEU A 118 -6.28 -13.62 2.18
N ASP A 119 -5.39 -14.60 2.08
CA ASP A 119 -5.75 -15.97 2.43
C ASP A 119 -5.55 -16.18 3.92
N GLU A 120 -5.70 -17.41 4.37
CA GLU A 120 -5.63 -17.70 5.80
C GLU A 120 -4.24 -17.54 6.36
N TYR A 121 -3.23 -17.45 5.49
CA TYR A 121 -1.85 -17.27 5.91
C TYR A 121 -1.41 -15.83 5.80
N GLY A 122 -2.32 -14.92 5.44
CA GLY A 122 -1.97 -13.50 5.28
C GLY A 122 -1.30 -13.17 3.97
N GLU A 123 -1.40 -14.05 2.98
CA GLU A 123 -0.83 -13.80 1.67
C GLU A 123 -1.89 -13.28 0.72
N LEU A 124 -1.48 -12.43 -0.22
CA LEU A 124 -2.41 -11.88 -1.18
C LEU A 124 -2.68 -12.89 -2.29
N VAL A 125 -3.94 -13.16 -2.53
CA VAL A 125 -4.36 -14.11 -3.55
C VAL A 125 -5.46 -13.52 -4.39
N LYS A 126 -5.54 -13.97 -5.63
CA LYS A 126 -6.55 -13.50 -6.55
C LYS A 126 -7.79 -14.38 -6.40
N ASN A 127 -8.90 -13.75 -6.06
CA ASN A 127 -10.12 -14.50 -5.75
C ASN A 127 -10.63 -15.33 -6.91
N GLY A 128 -10.53 -14.82 -8.11
CA GLY A 128 -11.00 -15.56 -9.25
C GLY A 128 -10.30 -16.88 -9.42
N ASN A 129 -9.00 -16.92 -9.13
CA ASN A 129 -8.27 -18.16 -9.23
C ASN A 129 -8.72 -19.16 -8.21
N LYS A 130 -9.11 -18.66 -7.06
CA LYS A 130 -9.57 -19.53 -6.04
C LYS A 130 -10.84 -20.22 -6.39
N GLU A 131 -11.70 -19.54 -7.05
CA GLU A 131 -12.96 -20.09 -7.41
C GLU A 131 -12.90 -21.09 -8.47
N GLN A 132 -12.01 -20.89 -9.42
CA GLN A 132 -11.97 -21.72 -10.53
C GLN A 132 -11.68 -23.12 -10.28
N PRO A 133 -10.83 -23.40 -9.48
CA PRO A 133 -10.44 -24.75 -9.31
C PRO A 133 -11.52 -25.59 -8.84
N ASN A 134 -12.39 -25.06 -8.48
CA ASN A 134 -13.34 -25.83 -8.11
C ASN A 134 -13.97 -26.42 -9.11
N GLU A 135 -13.86 -26.09 -9.83
CA GLU A 135 -14.45 -26.53 -10.77
C GLU A 135 -13.96 -27.35 -11.49
N THR A 136 -13.74 -27.21 -11.34
CA THR A 136 -13.41 -27.73 -12.05
C THR A 136 -12.78 -28.49 -12.25
N GLU A 137 -12.82 -28.44 -12.09
CA GLU A 137 -12.21 -28.93 -12.42
C GLU A 137 -11.92 -29.90 -12.33
N ASN A 138 -12.46 -29.99 -12.06
CA ASN A 138 -12.22 -30.77 -12.23
C ASN A 138 -12.32 -31.66 -12.49
N PRO A 139 -12.50 -31.83 -12.64
CA PRO A 139 -12.64 -32.55 -12.99
C PRO A 139 -12.38 -33.57 -13.28
N PHE A 140 -12.48 -33.73 -13.21
CA PHE A 140 -12.16 -34.44 -13.56
C PHE A 140 -12.25 -35.12 -13.59
#